data_dc94bf776143d6cc3c19bf9dd255770c
#
_entry.id   dc94bf776143d6cc3c19bf9dd255770c
#
_cell.length_a   1.000
_cell.length_b   1.000
_cell.length_c   1.000
_cell.angle_alpha   90.00
_cell.angle_beta   90.00
_cell.angle_gamma   90.00
#
_symmetry.space_group_name_H-M   'P 1'
#
loop_
_entity.id
_entity.type
_entity.pdbx_description
1 polymer ?
#
loop_
_entity_poly.entity_id
_entity_poly.type
_entity_poly.pdbx_seq_one_letter_code
_entity_poly.pdbx_strand_id
1 'polypeptide(L)'
;VPANSIAETRAALANSFAALAANIYPSVPEAPIPPAIVVVPDSPYGEVVLIGKSEVKVKLNFAISAIVASNSNAGSLDNLEKLIIGILAAMPSGYVVGTIEKPTVLEVGQSPMLVADINVSTYYTQTI
;
A
#
# COMPACT_ATOMS: atom_id res chain seq x y z
N VAL A 1 13.53 14.58 -4.95
CA VAL A 1 12.83 15.76 -4.42
C VAL A 1 11.91 15.31 -3.31
N PRO A 2 11.99 15.95 -2.11
CA PRO A 2 11.08 15.61 -1.04
C PRO A 2 9.62 15.87 -1.44
N ALA A 3 8.73 15.03 -0.98
CA ALA A 3 7.30 15.22 -1.19
C ALA A 3 6.84 16.49 -0.41
N ASN A 4 5.97 17.26 -1.03
CA ASN A 4 5.44 18.49 -0.43
C ASN A 4 4.09 18.29 0.26
N SER A 5 3.56 17.06 0.22
CA SER A 5 2.30 16.72 0.88
C SER A 5 2.22 15.21 1.10
N ILE A 6 1.32 14.81 1.99
CA ILE A 6 1.05 13.39 2.23
C ILE A 6 0.51 12.73 0.97
N ALA A 7 -0.30 13.45 0.19
CA ALA A 7 -0.81 12.94 -1.08
C ALA A 7 0.31 12.63 -2.07
N GLU A 8 1.32 13.48 -2.15
CA GLU A 8 2.49 13.22 -2.99
C GLU A 8 3.29 12.02 -2.49
N THR A 9 3.38 11.83 -1.18
CA THR A 9 4.02 10.65 -0.59
C THR A 9 3.30 9.37 -1.02
N ARG A 10 1.97 9.37 -0.96
CA ARG A 10 1.18 8.21 -1.42
C ARG A 10 1.36 7.96 -2.91
N ALA A 11 1.33 9.01 -3.71
CA ALA A 11 1.51 8.89 -5.16
C ALA A 11 2.89 8.35 -5.51
N ALA A 12 3.93 8.82 -4.83
CA ALA A 12 5.30 8.35 -5.04
C ALA A 12 5.43 6.87 -4.65
N LEU A 13 4.81 6.46 -3.55
CA LEU A 13 4.79 5.06 -3.15
C LEU A 13 4.10 4.20 -4.21
N ALA A 14 2.93 4.62 -4.68
CA ALA A 14 2.21 3.91 -5.73
C ALA A 14 3.04 3.81 -7.01
N ASN A 15 3.71 4.88 -7.41
CA ASN A 15 4.54 4.88 -8.61
C ASN A 15 5.73 3.92 -8.52
N SER A 16 6.19 3.59 -7.31
CA SER A 16 7.26 2.62 -7.11
C SER A 16 6.89 1.23 -7.61
N PHE A 17 5.61 0.94 -7.75
CA PHE A 17 5.10 -0.35 -8.19
C PHE A 17 4.71 -0.37 -9.67
N ALA A 18 4.98 0.71 -10.41
CA ALA A 18 4.52 0.85 -11.80
C ALA A 18 5.04 -0.22 -12.75
N ALA A 19 6.20 -0.83 -12.43
CA ALA A 19 6.77 -1.90 -13.26
C ALA A 19 6.12 -3.26 -13.02
N LEU A 20 5.29 -3.40 -12.00
CA LEU A 20 4.60 -4.65 -11.71
C LEU A 20 3.37 -4.79 -12.60
N ALA A 21 3.05 -6.04 -12.96
CA ALA A 21 1.90 -6.34 -13.83
C ALA A 21 0.60 -6.28 -13.04
N ALA A 22 0.24 -5.09 -12.58
CA ALA A 22 -0.94 -4.86 -11.75
C ALA A 22 -1.46 -3.44 -11.95
N ASN A 23 -2.73 -3.24 -11.64
CA ASN A 23 -3.33 -1.91 -11.61
C ASN A 23 -2.99 -1.24 -10.28
N ILE A 24 -2.46 -0.03 -10.33
CA ILE A 24 -1.94 0.65 -9.15
C ILE A 24 -2.88 1.80 -8.77
N TYR A 25 -3.31 1.82 -7.51
CA TYR A 25 -4.21 2.85 -6.99
C TYR A 25 -3.57 3.55 -5.78
N PRO A 26 -3.27 4.86 -5.87
CA PRO A 26 -2.69 5.59 -4.72
C PRO A 26 -3.71 5.90 -3.63
N SER A 27 -4.98 5.63 -3.87
CA SER A 27 -6.07 5.76 -2.90
C SER A 27 -7.10 4.67 -3.18
N VAL A 28 -8.03 4.46 -2.23
CA VAL A 28 -9.01 3.39 -2.37
C VAL A 28 -9.99 3.69 -3.49
N PRO A 29 -10.04 2.86 -4.55
CA PRO A 29 -11.02 3.02 -5.62
C PRO A 29 -12.36 2.42 -5.24
N GLU A 30 -13.40 2.77 -5.97
CA GLU A 30 -14.72 2.20 -5.75
C GLU A 30 -14.75 0.70 -6.05
N ALA A 31 -14.10 0.29 -7.13
CA ALA A 31 -14.00 -1.13 -7.50
C ALA A 31 -12.64 -1.39 -8.15
N PRO A 32 -11.67 -1.93 -7.41
CA PRO A 32 -10.37 -2.24 -8.00
C PRO A 32 -10.48 -3.39 -8.99
N ILE A 33 -9.68 -3.32 -10.06
CA ILE A 33 -9.61 -4.35 -11.10
C ILE A 33 -8.40 -5.22 -10.82
N PRO A 34 -8.56 -6.51 -10.51
CA PRO A 34 -7.43 -7.38 -10.20
C PRO A 34 -6.63 -7.73 -11.46
N PRO A 35 -5.33 -8.00 -11.34
CA PRO A 35 -4.53 -7.83 -10.13
C PRO A 35 -4.34 -6.34 -9.81
N ALA A 36 -4.41 -6.00 -8.52
CA ALA A 36 -4.37 -4.60 -8.10
C ALA A 36 -3.48 -4.40 -6.88
N ILE A 37 -2.94 -3.21 -6.78
CA ILE A 37 -2.17 -2.76 -5.62
C ILE A 37 -2.78 -1.44 -5.17
N VAL A 38 -3.29 -1.39 -3.94
CA VAL A 38 -3.97 -0.21 -3.41
C VAL A 38 -3.22 0.29 -2.18
N VAL A 39 -2.92 1.58 -2.14
CA VAL A 39 -2.33 2.20 -0.95
C VAL A 39 -3.47 2.71 -0.08
N VAL A 40 -3.60 2.16 1.11
CA VAL A 40 -4.71 2.41 2.02
C VAL A 40 -4.16 3.02 3.31
N PRO A 41 -4.81 4.07 3.87
CA PRO A 41 -4.43 4.54 5.20
C PRO A 41 -4.61 3.44 6.24
N ASP A 42 -3.62 3.30 7.12
CA ASP A 42 -3.66 2.32 8.20
C ASP A 42 -4.06 2.99 9.51
N SER A 43 -4.21 2.23 10.57
CA SER A 43 -4.55 2.73 11.89
C SER A 43 -3.42 2.42 12.89
N PRO A 44 -2.84 3.40 13.59
CA PRO A 44 -3.11 4.84 13.43
C PRO A 44 -2.57 5.35 12.10
N TYR A 45 -3.26 6.30 11.48
CA TYR A 45 -2.82 6.83 10.18
C TYR A 45 -1.49 7.58 10.31
N GLY A 46 -1.34 8.38 11.36
CA GLY A 46 -0.13 9.13 11.59
C GLY A 46 0.19 9.19 13.07
N GLU A 47 1.48 9.24 13.37
CA GLU A 47 1.98 9.41 14.74
C GLU A 47 2.91 10.61 14.74
N VAL A 48 2.59 11.61 15.57
CA VAL A 48 3.39 12.84 15.62
C VAL A 48 4.73 12.55 16.28
N VAL A 49 5.82 12.85 15.57
CA VAL A 49 7.18 12.64 16.07
C VAL A 49 7.76 13.94 16.60
N LEU A 50 7.52 15.06 15.88
CA LEU A 50 8.09 16.35 16.25
C LEU A 50 7.17 17.46 15.77
N ILE A 51 6.91 18.42 16.66
CA ILE A 51 6.28 19.68 16.30
C ILE A 51 7.27 20.79 16.65
N GLY A 52 7.76 21.49 15.63
CA GLY A 52 8.69 22.58 15.79
C GLY A 52 8.14 23.88 15.20
N LYS A 53 8.91 24.95 15.33
CA LYS A 53 8.51 26.25 14.80
C LYS A 53 8.55 26.30 13.27
N SER A 54 9.41 25.50 12.67
CA SER A 54 9.65 25.52 11.22
C SER A 54 9.29 24.24 10.53
N GLU A 55 8.98 23.17 11.27
CA GLU A 55 8.64 21.89 10.66
C GLU A 55 7.78 21.02 11.57
N VAL A 56 7.01 20.15 10.93
CA VAL A 56 6.26 19.10 11.60
C VAL A 56 6.71 17.77 11.00
N LYS A 57 7.06 16.81 11.85
CA LYS A 57 7.45 15.47 11.43
C LYS A 57 6.46 14.45 11.97
N VAL A 58 5.94 13.62 11.08
CA VAL A 58 5.00 12.56 11.44
C VAL A 58 5.46 11.24 10.87
N LYS A 59 5.13 10.16 11.58
CA LYS A 59 5.28 8.81 11.06
C LYS A 59 3.96 8.42 10.43
N LEU A 60 3.98 8.11 9.14
CA LEU A 60 2.78 7.71 8.40
C LEU A 60 2.72 6.20 8.30
N ASN A 61 1.55 5.65 8.54
CA ASN A 61 1.30 4.21 8.45
C ASN A 61 0.33 3.94 7.31
N PHE A 62 0.74 3.08 6.38
CA PHE A 62 -0.08 2.67 5.26
C PHE A 62 -0.23 1.16 5.24
N ALA A 63 -1.33 0.70 4.70
CA ALA A 63 -1.50 -0.69 4.33
C ALA A 63 -1.49 -0.76 2.80
N ILE A 64 -0.64 -1.63 2.27
CA ILE A 64 -0.61 -1.86 0.83
C ILE A 64 -1.41 -3.13 0.59
N SER A 65 -2.58 -2.99 -0.02
CA SER A 65 -3.45 -4.13 -0.32
C SER A 65 -3.08 -4.74 -1.65
N ALA A 66 -2.65 -5.99 -1.62
CA ALA A 66 -2.40 -6.78 -2.83
C ALA A 66 -3.67 -7.58 -3.12
N ILE A 67 -4.23 -7.41 -4.31
CA ILE A 67 -5.52 -7.97 -4.68
C ILE A 67 -5.38 -8.79 -5.95
N VAL A 68 -5.83 -10.05 -5.92
CA VAL A 68 -5.90 -10.91 -7.10
C VAL A 68 -7.30 -11.50 -7.20
N ALA A 69 -7.68 -11.95 -8.40
CA ALA A 69 -8.95 -12.66 -8.57
C ALA A 69 -8.90 -13.98 -7.81
N SER A 70 -9.98 -14.31 -7.10
CA SER A 70 -10.07 -15.56 -6.39
C SER A 70 -10.80 -16.59 -7.27
N ASN A 71 -10.07 -17.64 -7.66
CA ASN A 71 -10.59 -18.70 -8.50
C ASN A 71 -10.82 -20.00 -7.71
N SER A 72 -10.81 -19.88 -6.39
CA SER A 72 -11.03 -21.01 -5.46
C SER A 72 -10.05 -22.17 -5.68
N ASN A 73 -8.80 -21.84 -6.05
CA ASN A 73 -7.75 -22.83 -6.25
C ASN A 73 -6.40 -22.33 -5.75
N ALA A 74 -5.40 -23.22 -5.74
CA ALA A 74 -4.07 -22.90 -5.26
C ALA A 74 -3.38 -21.83 -6.11
N GLY A 75 -3.73 -21.72 -7.40
CA GLY A 75 -3.17 -20.72 -8.28
C GLY A 75 -3.44 -19.29 -7.86
N SER A 76 -4.60 -19.04 -7.25
CA SER A 76 -4.93 -17.70 -6.73
C SER A 76 -3.98 -17.29 -5.62
N LEU A 77 -3.72 -18.20 -4.69
CA LEU A 77 -2.78 -17.93 -3.58
C LEU A 77 -1.37 -17.75 -4.12
N ASP A 78 -0.93 -18.59 -5.05
CA ASP A 78 0.39 -18.47 -5.67
C ASP A 78 0.55 -17.11 -6.35
N ASN A 79 -0.46 -16.65 -7.07
CA ASN A 79 -0.44 -15.34 -7.74
C ASN A 79 -0.36 -14.21 -6.73
N LEU A 80 -1.09 -14.30 -5.62
CA LEU A 80 -1.05 -13.31 -4.55
C LEU A 80 0.34 -13.26 -3.93
N GLU A 81 0.93 -14.41 -3.64
CA GLU A 81 2.27 -14.47 -3.05
C GLU A 81 3.32 -13.86 -3.97
N LYS A 82 3.23 -14.11 -5.27
CA LYS A 82 4.14 -13.49 -6.24
C LYS A 82 3.98 -11.98 -6.28
N LEU A 83 2.74 -11.49 -6.19
CA LEU A 83 2.48 -10.06 -6.17
C LEU A 83 3.05 -9.42 -4.91
N ILE A 84 2.89 -10.05 -3.76
CA ILE A 84 3.43 -9.58 -2.48
C ILE A 84 4.96 -9.48 -2.57
N ILE A 85 5.63 -10.50 -3.06
CA ILE A 85 7.10 -10.47 -3.20
C ILE A 85 7.52 -9.37 -4.17
N GLY A 86 6.79 -9.17 -5.27
CA GLY A 86 7.04 -8.07 -6.20
C GLY A 86 6.94 -6.71 -5.53
N ILE A 87 5.92 -6.51 -4.70
CA ILE A 87 5.74 -5.27 -3.93
C ILE A 87 6.93 -5.05 -2.99
N LEU A 88 7.34 -6.07 -2.26
CA LEU A 88 8.46 -5.96 -1.33
C LEU A 88 9.76 -5.64 -2.06
N ALA A 89 9.98 -6.24 -3.23
CA ALA A 89 11.18 -5.99 -4.03
C ALA A 89 11.20 -4.58 -4.62
N ALA A 90 10.03 -3.99 -4.87
CA ALA A 90 9.90 -2.65 -5.44
C ALA A 90 9.77 -1.55 -4.38
N MET A 91 9.77 -1.91 -3.09
CA MET A 91 9.57 -0.95 -2.02
C MET A 91 10.68 0.11 -2.03
N PRO A 92 10.35 1.41 -2.02
CA PRO A 92 11.36 2.45 -2.01
C PRO A 92 12.08 2.50 -0.66
N SER A 93 13.30 3.09 -0.67
CA SER A 93 14.05 3.30 0.57
C SER A 93 13.29 4.26 1.48
N GLY A 94 13.54 4.16 2.78
CA GLY A 94 12.88 5.01 3.77
C GLY A 94 11.56 4.43 4.29
N TYR A 95 11.17 3.26 3.81
CA TYR A 95 9.98 2.56 4.30
C TYR A 95 10.38 1.39 5.16
N VAL A 96 9.63 1.20 6.24
CA VAL A 96 9.77 0.02 7.12
C VAL A 96 8.57 -0.87 6.88
N VAL A 97 8.82 -2.11 6.50
CA VAL A 97 7.76 -3.10 6.30
C VAL A 97 7.53 -3.81 7.64
N GLY A 98 6.30 -3.78 8.11
CA GLY A 98 5.90 -4.46 9.33
C GLY A 98 5.48 -5.89 9.05
N THR A 99 4.18 -6.13 9.04
CA THR A 99 3.63 -7.47 8.88
C THR A 99 2.84 -7.60 7.59
N ILE A 100 2.74 -8.84 7.11
CA ILE A 100 1.85 -9.20 6.01
C ILE A 100 0.66 -9.91 6.65
N GLU A 101 -0.52 -9.34 6.46
CA GLU A 101 -1.73 -9.89 7.07
C GLU A 101 -2.18 -11.15 6.34
N LYS A 102 -2.95 -11.98 7.03
CA LYS A 102 -3.49 -13.20 6.46
C LYS A 102 -4.36 -12.90 5.23
N PRO A 103 -4.16 -13.61 4.11
CA PRO A 103 -5.02 -13.44 2.96
C PRO A 103 -6.48 -13.75 3.28
N THR A 104 -7.37 -12.89 2.80
CA THR A 104 -8.82 -13.05 2.99
C THR A 104 -9.54 -12.92 1.67
N VAL A 105 -10.70 -13.56 1.56
CA VAL A 105 -11.55 -13.43 0.39
C VAL A 105 -12.50 -12.27 0.61
N LEU A 106 -12.51 -11.34 -0.35
CA LEU A 106 -13.38 -10.17 -0.33
C LEU A 106 -14.20 -10.15 -1.61
N GLU A 107 -15.50 -9.98 -1.49
CA GLU A 107 -16.34 -9.81 -2.67
C GLU A 107 -16.47 -8.34 -2.99
N VAL A 108 -16.08 -7.98 -4.23
CA VAL A 108 -16.25 -6.63 -4.75
C VAL A 108 -17.23 -6.73 -5.91
N GLY A 109 -18.43 -6.17 -5.72
CA GLY A 109 -19.50 -6.42 -6.65
C GLY A 109 -19.93 -7.89 -6.61
N GLN A 110 -19.85 -8.57 -7.74
CA GLN A 110 -20.17 -9.99 -7.84
C GLN A 110 -18.94 -10.88 -7.99
N SER A 111 -17.75 -10.29 -7.89
CA SER A 111 -16.50 -11.02 -8.14
C SER A 111 -15.74 -11.24 -6.84
N PRO A 112 -15.45 -12.49 -6.46
CA PRO A 112 -14.60 -12.74 -5.29
C PRO A 112 -13.16 -12.38 -5.61
N MET A 113 -12.49 -11.78 -4.63
CA MET A 113 -11.08 -11.39 -4.74
C MET A 113 -10.33 -11.87 -3.51
N LEU A 114 -9.07 -12.26 -3.72
CA LEU A 114 -8.17 -12.62 -2.63
C LEU A 114 -7.29 -11.42 -2.31
N VAL A 115 -7.31 -10.98 -1.06
CA VAL A 115 -6.67 -9.74 -0.62
C VAL A 115 -5.74 -10.02 0.54
N ALA A 116 -4.54 -9.44 0.51
CA ALA A 116 -3.63 -9.44 1.65
C ALA A 116 -3.07 -8.04 1.82
N ASP A 117 -3.00 -7.58 3.07
CA ASP A 117 -2.47 -6.26 3.40
C ASP A 117 -1.04 -6.37 3.90
N ILE A 118 -0.20 -5.45 3.45
CA ILE A 118 1.19 -5.32 3.91
C ILE A 118 1.27 -4.00 4.67
N ASN A 119 1.61 -4.08 5.96
CA ASN A 119 1.72 -2.90 6.80
C ASN A 119 3.09 -2.26 6.61
N VAL A 120 3.10 -0.99 6.22
CA VAL A 120 4.35 -0.24 6.00
C VAL A 120 4.27 1.12 6.68
N SER A 121 5.44 1.67 7.01
CA SER A 121 5.52 2.99 7.60
C SER A 121 6.68 3.78 7.03
N THR A 122 6.53 5.10 7.05
CA THR A 122 7.58 6.01 6.63
C THR A 122 7.44 7.31 7.44
N TYR A 123 8.47 8.16 7.36
CA TYR A 123 8.42 9.47 8.00
C TYR A 123 8.16 10.55 6.95
N TYR A 124 7.35 11.51 7.33
CA TYR A 124 7.06 12.67 6.49
C TYR A 124 7.34 13.94 7.29
N THR A 125 8.09 14.85 6.68
CA THR A 125 8.41 16.13 7.29
C THR A 125 7.84 17.25 6.43
N GLN A 126 7.05 18.10 7.05
CA GLN A 126 6.47 19.28 6.41
C GLN A 126 7.15 20.52 6.95
N THR A 127 7.73 21.31 6.05
CA THR A 127 8.27 22.63 6.40
C THR A 127 7.12 23.63 6.45
N ILE A 128 7.10 24.40 7.50
CA ILE A 128 6.06 25.41 7.71
C ILE A 128 6.57 26.78 7.30
#